data_26f2ddb6e37eddd6db3daaacea06ac72
#
_entry.id   26f2ddb6e37eddd6db3daaacea06ac72
#
_cell.length_a   1.000
_cell.length_b   1.000
_cell.length_c   1.000
_cell.angle_alpha   90.00
_cell.angle_beta   90.00
_cell.angle_gamma   90.00
#
_symmetry.space_group_name_H-M   'P 1'
#
loop_
_entity.id
_entity.type
_entity.pdbx_description
1 polymer ?
#
loop_
_entity_poly.entity_id
_entity_poly.type
_entity_poly.pdbx_seq_one_letter_code
_entity_poly.pdbx_strand_id
1 'polypeptide(L)'
;AYSANTLGSVLGVVAGGLVLLPGLGLEGLLALGASLDIAIGVVLLVVAASLARHRILIGVLATSAGVTLVGGVVWFVGFDQVLLTSGVYRSGMLPEPGTREMLFYQDGATATVGAHRNPGGSLVITTNGKPDASLPLRWMQHALGENVLPTPLSGEGDETTQVLAPLITLAHQSNARHSAVIGQGSGMSSQLLLGDPHPDHW
;
A
#
# COMPACT_ATOMS: atom_id res chain seq x y z
N ALA A 1 -2.99 -27.90 -24.06
CA ALA A 1 -2.54 -26.49 -23.99
C ALA A 1 -3.49 -25.66 -23.13
N TYR A 2 -4.81 -25.57 -23.43
CA TYR A 2 -5.76 -24.73 -22.72
C TYR A 2 -5.86 -25.02 -21.20
N SER A 3 -6.04 -26.31 -20.83
CA SER A 3 -6.13 -26.72 -19.41
C SER A 3 -4.85 -26.41 -18.61
N ALA A 4 -3.69 -26.55 -19.23
CA ALA A 4 -2.41 -26.22 -18.59
C ALA A 4 -2.28 -24.70 -18.35
N ASN A 5 -2.71 -23.89 -19.33
CA ASN A 5 -2.73 -22.44 -19.18
C ASN A 5 -3.69 -21.98 -18.06
N THR A 6 -4.89 -22.54 -18.03
CA THR A 6 -5.88 -22.24 -16.98
C THR A 6 -5.36 -22.63 -15.59
N LEU A 7 -4.79 -23.83 -15.46
CA LEU A 7 -4.21 -24.29 -14.19
C LEU A 7 -3.04 -23.39 -13.76
N GLY A 8 -2.16 -23.04 -14.69
CA GLY A 8 -1.04 -22.14 -14.44
C GLY A 8 -1.51 -20.76 -13.99
N SER A 9 -2.55 -20.20 -14.61
CA SER A 9 -3.12 -18.91 -14.22
C SER A 9 -3.70 -18.93 -12.81
N VAL A 10 -4.45 -19.99 -12.45
CA VAL A 10 -5.02 -20.15 -11.09
C VAL A 10 -3.90 -20.26 -10.05
N LEU A 11 -2.92 -21.12 -10.30
CA LEU A 11 -1.79 -21.28 -9.39
C LEU A 11 -0.95 -19.98 -9.29
N GLY A 12 -0.75 -19.28 -10.40
CA GLY A 12 -0.04 -18.01 -10.44
C GLY A 12 -0.74 -16.92 -9.62
N VAL A 13 -2.07 -16.80 -9.73
CA VAL A 13 -2.84 -15.81 -8.95
C VAL A 13 -2.78 -16.14 -7.46
N VAL A 14 -2.94 -17.40 -7.08
CA VAL A 14 -2.90 -17.82 -5.68
C VAL A 14 -1.49 -17.62 -5.10
N ALA A 15 -0.47 -18.12 -5.78
CA ALA A 15 0.92 -17.95 -5.32
C ALA A 15 1.35 -16.48 -5.32
N GLY A 16 1.06 -15.77 -6.41
CA GLY A 16 1.41 -14.35 -6.55
C GLY A 16 0.73 -13.46 -5.51
N GLY A 17 -0.60 -13.57 -5.38
CA GLY A 17 -1.37 -12.68 -4.51
C GLY A 17 -1.27 -13.00 -3.02
N LEU A 18 -1.23 -14.29 -2.63
CA LEU A 18 -1.27 -14.68 -1.21
C LEU A 18 0.09 -14.91 -0.57
N VAL A 19 1.11 -15.21 -1.37
CA VAL A 19 2.44 -15.58 -0.85
C VAL A 19 3.52 -14.61 -1.31
N LEU A 20 3.65 -14.44 -2.64
CA LEU A 20 4.76 -13.66 -3.18
C LEU A 20 4.58 -12.17 -2.97
N LEU A 21 3.38 -11.63 -3.18
CA LEU A 21 3.14 -10.20 -2.99
C LEU A 21 3.34 -9.75 -1.54
N PRO A 22 2.81 -10.41 -0.50
CA PRO A 22 3.10 -10.05 0.88
C PRO A 22 4.57 -10.26 1.29
N GLY A 23 5.27 -11.20 0.65
CA GLY A 23 6.66 -11.53 0.98
C GLY A 23 7.70 -10.69 0.25
N LEU A 24 7.45 -10.36 -1.02
CA LEU A 24 8.39 -9.64 -1.90
C LEU A 24 8.01 -8.18 -2.13
N GLY A 25 6.77 -7.81 -1.81
CA GLY A 25 6.19 -6.54 -2.21
C GLY A 25 5.88 -6.47 -3.70
N LEU A 26 5.27 -5.37 -4.13
CA LEU A 26 4.92 -5.13 -5.53
C LEU A 26 6.17 -5.10 -6.44
N GLU A 27 7.20 -4.40 -5.98
CA GLU A 27 8.47 -4.26 -6.71
C GLU A 27 9.15 -5.60 -6.95
N GLY A 28 9.32 -6.40 -5.89
CA GLY A 28 9.94 -7.71 -5.99
C GLY A 28 9.13 -8.70 -6.84
N LEU A 29 7.80 -8.63 -6.75
CA LEU A 29 6.92 -9.48 -7.57
C LEU A 29 7.02 -9.14 -9.05
N LEU A 30 7.05 -7.86 -9.41
CA LEU A 30 7.20 -7.41 -10.80
C LEU A 30 8.61 -7.75 -11.34
N ALA A 31 9.65 -7.56 -10.55
CA ALA A 31 11.02 -7.93 -10.92
C ALA A 31 11.14 -9.45 -11.15
N LEU A 32 10.51 -10.26 -10.28
CA LEU A 32 10.46 -11.71 -10.44
C LEU A 32 9.73 -12.10 -11.74
N GLY A 33 8.55 -11.54 -11.99
CA GLY A 33 7.77 -11.79 -13.20
C GLY A 33 8.55 -11.44 -14.47
N ALA A 34 9.09 -10.24 -14.54
CA ALA A 34 9.92 -9.81 -15.67
C ALA A 34 11.15 -10.71 -15.88
N SER A 35 11.80 -11.14 -14.80
CA SER A 35 12.95 -12.04 -14.86
C SER A 35 12.58 -13.43 -15.42
N LEU A 36 11.43 -13.96 -15.03
CA LEU A 36 10.90 -15.22 -15.55
C LEU A 36 10.56 -15.11 -17.04
N ASP A 37 9.92 -14.02 -17.47
CA ASP A 37 9.59 -13.80 -18.88
C ASP A 37 10.87 -13.69 -19.73
N ILE A 38 11.88 -12.96 -19.26
CA ILE A 38 13.19 -12.88 -19.92
C ILE A 38 13.85 -14.26 -20.00
N ALA A 39 13.84 -15.02 -18.91
CA ALA A 39 14.44 -16.36 -18.87
C ALA A 39 13.77 -17.32 -19.88
N ILE A 40 12.45 -17.31 -19.94
CA ILE A 40 11.67 -18.09 -20.92
C ILE A 40 12.03 -17.65 -22.34
N GLY A 41 12.08 -16.35 -22.61
CA GLY A 41 12.47 -15.80 -23.89
C GLY A 41 13.87 -16.24 -24.32
N VAL A 42 14.84 -16.20 -23.42
CA VAL A 42 16.22 -16.68 -23.67
C VAL A 42 16.22 -18.18 -23.99
N VAL A 43 15.53 -19.00 -23.23
CA VAL A 43 15.43 -20.44 -23.46
C VAL A 43 14.87 -20.74 -24.86
N LEU A 44 13.78 -20.07 -25.23
CA LEU A 44 13.16 -20.23 -26.55
C LEU A 44 14.08 -19.79 -27.67
N LEU A 45 14.82 -18.69 -27.50
CA LEU A 45 15.82 -18.24 -28.49
C LEU A 45 16.97 -19.24 -28.64
N VAL A 46 17.47 -19.77 -27.53
CA VAL A 46 18.57 -20.77 -27.56
C VAL A 46 18.09 -22.05 -28.24
N VAL A 47 16.89 -22.51 -27.93
CA VAL A 47 16.30 -23.69 -28.59
C VAL A 47 16.11 -23.44 -30.10
N ALA A 48 15.54 -22.31 -30.49
CA ALA A 48 15.39 -21.94 -31.89
C ALA A 48 16.75 -21.82 -32.62
N ALA A 49 17.74 -21.22 -31.96
CA ALA A 49 19.09 -21.07 -32.50
C ALA A 49 19.81 -22.41 -32.71
N SER A 50 19.42 -23.47 -31.99
CA SER A 50 20.04 -24.80 -32.17
C SER A 50 19.91 -25.35 -33.60
N LEU A 51 18.94 -24.85 -34.35
CA LEU A 51 18.69 -25.18 -35.76
C LEU A 51 19.50 -24.27 -36.74
N ALA A 52 20.14 -23.22 -36.23
CA ALA A 52 20.86 -22.24 -37.04
C ALA A 52 22.33 -22.60 -37.21
N ARG A 53 22.95 -22.15 -38.36
CA ARG A 53 24.37 -22.35 -38.66
C ARG A 53 25.30 -21.72 -37.60
N HIS A 54 24.87 -20.62 -36.97
CA HIS A 54 25.63 -19.86 -35.96
C HIS A 54 25.08 -20.05 -34.55
N ARG A 55 24.59 -21.24 -34.22
CA ARG A 55 23.90 -21.57 -32.94
C ARG A 55 24.63 -21.10 -31.68
N ILE A 56 25.98 -21.25 -31.65
CA ILE A 56 26.78 -20.87 -30.48
C ILE A 56 26.74 -19.35 -30.27
N LEU A 57 26.96 -18.58 -31.34
CA LEU A 57 26.99 -17.12 -31.28
C LEU A 57 25.62 -16.58 -30.86
N ILE A 58 24.54 -17.07 -31.46
CA ILE A 58 23.18 -16.64 -31.11
C ILE A 58 22.85 -17.01 -29.65
N GLY A 59 23.21 -18.21 -29.21
CA GLY A 59 23.02 -18.64 -27.84
C GLY A 59 23.77 -17.74 -26.84
N VAL A 60 25.05 -17.44 -27.09
CA VAL A 60 25.83 -16.55 -26.21
C VAL A 60 25.23 -15.13 -26.19
N LEU A 61 24.87 -14.58 -27.35
CA LEU A 61 24.26 -13.23 -27.41
C LEU A 61 22.89 -13.18 -26.70
N ALA A 62 22.03 -14.18 -26.89
CA ALA A 62 20.74 -14.25 -26.24
C ALA A 62 20.88 -14.36 -24.70
N THR A 63 21.79 -15.22 -24.25
CA THR A 63 22.03 -15.39 -22.80
C THR A 63 22.64 -14.14 -22.18
N SER A 64 23.63 -13.52 -22.83
CA SER A 64 24.23 -12.28 -22.28
C SER A 64 23.25 -11.12 -22.27
N ALA A 65 22.44 -10.96 -23.33
CA ALA A 65 21.36 -9.96 -23.34
C ALA A 65 20.33 -10.21 -22.24
N GLY A 66 19.91 -11.47 -22.04
CA GLY A 66 18.99 -11.86 -20.98
C GLY A 66 19.53 -11.51 -19.58
N VAL A 67 20.77 -11.87 -19.29
CA VAL A 67 21.43 -11.54 -18.01
C VAL A 67 21.53 -10.02 -17.81
N THR A 68 21.88 -9.27 -18.84
CA THR A 68 21.94 -7.81 -18.78
C THR A 68 20.55 -7.20 -18.52
N LEU A 69 19.52 -7.71 -19.18
CA LEU A 69 18.14 -7.24 -18.98
C LEU A 69 17.63 -7.56 -17.56
N VAL A 70 17.84 -8.77 -17.06
CA VAL A 70 17.48 -9.13 -15.67
C VAL A 70 18.24 -8.25 -14.68
N GLY A 71 19.55 -8.06 -14.88
CA GLY A 71 20.34 -7.16 -14.05
C GLY A 71 19.81 -5.72 -14.10
N GLY A 72 19.42 -5.25 -15.26
CA GLY A 72 18.77 -3.93 -15.43
C GLY A 72 17.43 -3.85 -14.71
N VAL A 73 16.57 -4.84 -14.84
CA VAL A 73 15.29 -4.87 -14.11
C VAL A 73 15.52 -4.80 -12.61
N VAL A 74 16.40 -5.63 -12.06
CA VAL A 74 16.68 -5.66 -10.61
C VAL A 74 17.32 -4.35 -10.11
N TRP A 75 18.13 -3.70 -10.94
CA TRP A 75 18.86 -2.48 -10.56
C TRP A 75 18.03 -1.20 -10.72
N PHE A 76 17.22 -1.10 -11.79
CA PHE A 76 16.51 0.13 -12.16
C PHE A 76 15.03 0.13 -11.79
N VAL A 77 14.43 -1.01 -11.46
CA VAL A 77 13.04 -1.07 -10.99
C VAL A 77 13.04 -0.71 -9.51
N GLY A 78 12.82 0.55 -9.23
CA GLY A 78 12.55 1.08 -7.89
C GLY A 78 11.28 1.90 -7.94
N PHE A 79 10.33 1.59 -7.09
CA PHE A 79 9.10 2.36 -6.98
C PHE A 79 9.18 3.33 -5.82
N ASP A 80 8.92 4.60 -6.10
CA ASP A 80 8.76 5.59 -5.05
C ASP A 80 7.44 5.32 -4.29
N GLN A 81 7.56 4.88 -3.06
CA GLN A 81 6.43 4.55 -2.18
C GLN A 81 5.52 5.76 -1.94
N VAL A 82 6.08 6.98 -1.94
CA VAL A 82 5.31 8.22 -1.82
C VAL A 82 4.44 8.42 -3.05
N LEU A 83 4.95 8.13 -4.26
CA LEU A 83 4.17 8.20 -5.48
C LEU A 83 3.07 7.14 -5.53
N LEU A 84 3.38 5.90 -5.15
CA LEU A 84 2.41 4.80 -5.12
C LEU A 84 1.25 5.06 -4.17
N THR A 85 1.51 5.75 -3.06
CA THR A 85 0.49 6.06 -2.04
C THR A 85 -0.10 7.47 -2.16
N SER A 86 0.30 8.24 -3.17
CA SER A 86 -0.06 9.66 -3.28
C SER A 86 -1.47 9.92 -3.83
N GLY A 87 -2.10 8.93 -4.47
CA GLY A 87 -3.40 9.10 -5.10
C GLY A 87 -3.38 10.02 -6.32
N VAL A 88 -2.28 10.08 -7.06
CA VAL A 88 -2.13 10.87 -8.31
C VAL A 88 -3.29 10.65 -9.27
N TYR A 89 -3.78 9.41 -9.37
CA TYR A 89 -4.91 9.06 -10.25
C TYR A 89 -6.23 9.78 -9.88
N ARG A 90 -6.34 10.32 -8.66
CA ARG A 90 -7.51 11.07 -8.20
C ARG A 90 -7.34 12.58 -8.37
N SER A 91 -6.15 13.08 -8.04
CA SER A 91 -5.86 14.51 -8.01
C SER A 91 -5.28 15.03 -9.32
N GLY A 92 -4.68 14.15 -10.12
CA GLY A 92 -3.89 14.53 -11.30
C GLY A 92 -2.59 15.28 -10.97
N MET A 93 -2.23 15.36 -9.68
CA MET A 93 -1.07 16.10 -9.21
C MET A 93 -0.06 15.16 -8.55
N LEU A 94 1.20 15.32 -8.89
CA LEU A 94 2.31 14.66 -8.22
C LEU A 94 2.61 15.36 -6.89
N PRO A 95 2.91 14.61 -5.83
CA PRO A 95 3.40 15.22 -4.59
C PRO A 95 4.76 15.87 -4.86
N GLU A 96 5.00 17.00 -4.24
CA GLU A 96 6.34 17.63 -4.28
C GLU A 96 7.35 16.73 -3.56
N PRO A 97 8.55 16.52 -4.13
CA PRO A 97 9.58 15.71 -3.49
C PRO A 97 9.92 16.21 -2.08
N GLY A 98 10.00 15.28 -1.12
CA GLY A 98 10.34 15.59 0.28
C GLY A 98 9.23 16.23 1.10
N THR A 99 8.03 16.45 0.57
CA THR A 99 6.91 17.03 1.33
C THR A 99 6.18 16.01 2.21
N ARG A 100 6.36 14.74 1.95
CA ARG A 100 5.74 13.65 2.72
C ARG A 100 6.80 12.72 3.28
N GLU A 101 6.73 12.46 4.57
CA GLU A 101 7.57 11.46 5.24
C GLU A 101 6.82 10.14 5.27
N MET A 102 7.31 9.12 4.55
CA MET A 102 6.74 7.78 4.59
C MET A 102 7.11 7.12 5.91
N LEU A 103 6.10 6.76 6.70
CA LEU A 103 6.25 6.10 8.01
C LEU A 103 6.01 4.60 7.91
N PHE A 104 5.13 4.18 7.01
CA PHE A 104 4.77 2.79 6.81
C PHE A 104 4.32 2.56 5.37
N TYR A 105 4.76 1.45 4.81
CA TYR A 105 4.34 0.99 3.49
C TYR A 105 4.29 -0.54 3.49
N GLN A 106 3.18 -1.10 3.03
CA GLN A 106 3.06 -2.54 2.86
C GLN A 106 2.11 -2.87 1.72
N ASP A 107 2.58 -3.76 0.86
CA ASP A 107 1.76 -4.39 -0.17
C ASP A 107 1.08 -5.63 0.40
N GLY A 108 -0.22 -5.70 0.27
CA GLY A 108 -1.04 -6.84 0.67
C GLY A 108 -1.82 -7.43 -0.50
N ALA A 109 -2.36 -8.62 -0.32
CA ALA A 109 -3.11 -9.33 -1.36
C ALA A 109 -4.34 -8.56 -1.90
N THR A 110 -4.90 -7.67 -1.11
CA THR A 110 -6.12 -6.91 -1.46
C THR A 110 -5.86 -5.42 -1.64
N ALA A 111 -4.83 -4.89 -1.01
CA ALA A 111 -4.53 -3.47 -1.04
C ALA A 111 -3.09 -3.18 -0.64
N THR A 112 -2.54 -2.11 -1.19
CA THR A 112 -1.33 -1.45 -0.70
C THR A 112 -1.72 -0.42 0.34
N VAL A 113 -1.17 -0.53 1.55
CA VAL A 113 -1.40 0.40 2.65
C VAL A 113 -0.17 1.26 2.87
N GLY A 114 -0.37 2.56 2.93
CA GLY A 114 0.67 3.52 3.27
C GLY A 114 0.25 4.40 4.44
N ALA A 115 1.20 4.80 5.28
CA ALA A 115 1.02 5.86 6.25
C ALA A 115 2.13 6.88 6.09
N HIS A 116 1.77 8.13 5.96
CA HIS A 116 2.73 9.21 5.79
C HIS A 116 2.38 10.42 6.66
N ARG A 117 3.41 11.20 6.98
CA ARG A 117 3.26 12.48 7.65
C ARG A 117 3.33 13.61 6.63
N ASN A 118 2.36 14.50 6.69
CA ASN A 118 2.34 15.72 5.88
C ASN A 118 3.22 16.82 6.51
N PRO A 119 3.58 17.89 5.77
CA PRO A 119 4.36 19.00 6.29
C PRO A 119 3.75 19.67 7.53
N GLY A 120 2.42 19.68 7.65
CA GLY A 120 1.71 20.17 8.84
C GLY A 120 1.71 19.23 10.04
N GLY A 121 2.44 18.10 9.98
CA GLY A 121 2.53 17.10 11.04
C GLY A 121 1.36 16.13 11.13
N SER A 122 0.32 16.29 10.33
CA SER A 122 -0.82 15.37 10.28
C SER A 122 -0.40 14.02 9.69
N LEU A 123 -0.86 12.93 10.30
CA LEU A 123 -0.71 11.58 9.77
C LEU A 123 -1.87 11.25 8.84
N VAL A 124 -1.56 10.60 7.73
CA VAL A 124 -2.56 10.14 6.75
C VAL A 124 -2.32 8.67 6.46
N ILE A 125 -3.39 7.88 6.55
CA ILE A 125 -3.41 6.47 6.14
C ILE A 125 -4.06 6.40 4.77
N THR A 126 -3.39 5.73 3.84
CA THR A 126 -3.88 5.55 2.48
C THR A 126 -4.03 4.06 2.14
N THR A 127 -5.07 3.75 1.41
CA THR A 127 -5.30 2.41 0.83
C THR A 127 -5.33 2.55 -0.69
N ASN A 128 -4.44 1.88 -1.39
CA ASN A 128 -4.26 2.01 -2.84
C ASN A 128 -4.15 3.48 -3.30
N GLY A 129 -3.44 4.31 -2.52
CA GLY A 129 -3.27 5.73 -2.79
C GLY A 129 -4.50 6.61 -2.47
N LYS A 130 -5.59 6.04 -1.97
CA LYS A 130 -6.75 6.80 -1.50
C LYS A 130 -6.57 7.10 -0.01
N PRO A 131 -6.64 8.36 0.44
CA PRO A 131 -6.73 8.67 1.86
C PRO A 131 -8.01 8.07 2.46
N ASP A 132 -7.86 7.22 3.46
CA ASP A 132 -8.98 6.58 4.16
C ASP A 132 -9.14 7.10 5.59
N ALA A 133 -8.08 7.62 6.19
CA ALA A 133 -8.10 8.24 7.50
C ALA A 133 -6.99 9.27 7.64
N SER A 134 -7.23 10.29 8.45
CA SER A 134 -6.23 11.27 8.82
C SER A 134 -6.29 11.55 10.32
N LEU A 135 -5.12 11.85 10.91
CA LEU A 135 -4.99 12.25 12.31
C LEU A 135 -4.23 13.56 12.38
N PRO A 136 -4.90 14.69 12.65
CA PRO A 136 -4.25 15.98 12.84
C PRO A 136 -3.24 15.95 13.99
N LEU A 137 -2.15 16.71 13.87
CA LEU A 137 -1.05 16.75 14.86
C LEU A 137 -1.55 17.00 16.28
N ARG A 138 -2.50 17.91 16.47
CA ARG A 138 -3.06 18.26 17.80
C ARG A 138 -3.70 17.07 18.53
N TRP A 139 -4.34 16.16 17.80
CA TRP A 139 -4.92 14.95 18.41
C TRP A 139 -3.85 13.99 18.89
N MET A 140 -2.76 13.89 18.14
CA MET A 140 -1.59 13.09 18.57
C MET A 140 -0.94 13.69 19.81
N GLN A 141 -0.75 15.01 19.82
CA GLN A 141 -0.17 15.73 20.95
C GLN A 141 -1.04 15.56 22.21
N HIS A 142 -2.36 15.70 22.06
CA HIS A 142 -3.30 15.45 23.15
C HIS A 142 -3.25 14.00 23.66
N ALA A 143 -3.19 13.02 22.77
CA ALA A 143 -3.07 11.61 23.14
C ALA A 143 -1.74 11.28 23.85
N LEU A 144 -0.67 12.04 23.58
CA LEU A 144 0.62 11.94 24.26
C LEU A 144 0.68 12.71 25.59
N GLY A 145 -0.41 13.32 26.01
CA GLY A 145 -0.48 14.08 27.28
C GLY A 145 0.07 15.50 27.19
N GLU A 146 0.34 16.00 25.99
CA GLU A 146 0.68 17.40 25.80
C GLU A 146 -0.57 18.27 26.04
N ASN A 147 -0.38 19.40 26.74
CA ASN A 147 -1.47 20.31 27.12
C ASN A 147 -1.94 21.17 25.92
N VAL A 148 -2.24 20.53 24.81
CA VAL A 148 -2.83 21.16 23.64
C VAL A 148 -4.33 20.95 23.71
N LEU A 149 -5.06 21.99 24.10
CA LEU A 149 -6.51 21.97 24.05
C LEU A 149 -6.95 21.74 22.60
N PRO A 150 -7.86 20.80 22.34
CA PRO A 150 -8.43 20.65 21.02
C PRO A 150 -9.11 21.99 20.65
N THR A 151 -8.46 22.74 19.77
CA THR A 151 -9.08 23.90 19.13
C THR A 151 -10.32 23.44 18.37
N PRO A 152 -11.30 24.33 18.09
CA PRO A 152 -12.48 23.98 17.30
C PRO A 152 -12.07 23.19 16.06
N LEU A 153 -12.89 22.21 15.68
CA LEU A 153 -12.68 21.37 14.50
C LEU A 153 -12.17 22.21 13.34
N SER A 154 -10.96 21.92 12.86
CA SER A 154 -10.36 22.69 11.76
C SER A 154 -11.06 22.45 10.42
N GLY A 155 -11.87 21.39 10.35
CA GLY A 155 -12.47 20.94 9.10
C GLY A 155 -11.47 20.38 8.11
N GLU A 156 -10.21 20.14 8.53
CA GLU A 156 -9.20 19.56 7.69
C GLU A 156 -9.42 18.05 7.51
N GLY A 157 -9.47 17.62 6.27
CA GLY A 157 -9.61 16.21 5.90
C GLY A 157 -10.88 15.57 6.47
N ASP A 158 -10.74 14.39 7.05
CA ASP A 158 -11.84 13.59 7.59
C ASP A 158 -12.12 13.83 9.08
N GLU A 159 -11.47 14.81 9.71
CA GLU A 159 -11.59 15.08 11.15
C GLU A 159 -13.03 15.25 11.61
N THR A 160 -13.77 16.09 10.89
CA THR A 160 -15.18 16.36 11.21
C THR A 160 -16.00 15.08 11.23
N THR A 161 -15.83 14.23 10.24
CA THR A 161 -16.53 12.95 10.14
C THR A 161 -16.13 12.01 11.28
N GLN A 162 -14.85 11.91 11.58
CA GLN A 162 -14.31 11.03 12.63
C GLN A 162 -14.72 11.45 14.04
N VAL A 163 -14.97 12.75 14.25
CA VAL A 163 -15.46 13.29 15.51
C VAL A 163 -16.98 13.21 15.61
N LEU A 164 -17.70 13.64 14.58
CA LEU A 164 -19.16 13.71 14.64
C LEU A 164 -19.83 12.33 14.66
N ALA A 165 -19.28 11.34 13.94
CA ALA A 165 -19.88 10.01 13.90
C ALA A 165 -20.03 9.37 15.29
N PRO A 166 -18.98 9.28 16.14
CA PRO A 166 -19.12 8.75 17.49
C PRO A 166 -19.97 9.65 18.38
N LEU A 167 -19.86 10.98 18.30
CA LEU A 167 -20.66 11.90 19.13
C LEU A 167 -22.15 11.82 18.82
N ILE A 168 -22.54 11.72 17.55
CA ILE A 168 -23.94 11.52 17.16
C ILE A 168 -24.45 10.17 17.67
N THR A 169 -23.62 9.14 17.59
CA THR A 169 -23.97 7.81 18.10
C THR A 169 -24.23 7.84 19.60
N LEU A 170 -23.35 8.46 20.38
CA LEU A 170 -23.51 8.65 21.83
C LEU A 170 -24.74 9.51 22.19
N ALA A 171 -24.95 10.59 21.43
CA ALA A 171 -26.13 11.45 21.66
C ALA A 171 -27.45 10.73 21.36
N HIS A 172 -27.47 9.81 20.40
CA HIS A 172 -28.66 9.02 20.05
C HIS A 172 -28.95 7.93 21.07
N GLN A 173 -27.90 7.37 21.69
CA GLN A 173 -28.02 6.29 22.67
C GLN A 173 -27.13 6.59 23.89
N SER A 174 -27.55 7.58 24.67
CA SER A 174 -26.80 8.05 25.85
C SER A 174 -26.64 7.01 26.97
N ASN A 175 -27.45 5.94 26.95
CA ASN A 175 -27.36 4.84 27.91
C ASN A 175 -26.72 3.57 27.30
N ALA A 176 -26.02 3.68 26.17
CA ALA A 176 -25.34 2.53 25.59
C ALA A 176 -24.26 2.02 26.55
N ARG A 177 -24.28 0.73 26.83
CA ARG A 177 -23.26 0.06 27.64
C ARG A 177 -22.20 -0.66 26.84
N HIS A 178 -22.44 -0.86 25.56
CA HIS A 178 -21.53 -1.48 24.65
C HIS A 178 -21.56 -0.72 23.33
N SER A 179 -20.39 -0.47 22.78
CA SER A 179 -20.24 0.12 21.47
C SER A 179 -19.30 -0.74 20.63
N ALA A 180 -19.47 -0.69 19.30
CA ALA A 180 -18.61 -1.37 18.36
C ALA A 180 -18.24 -0.42 17.23
N VAL A 181 -16.96 -0.43 16.84
CA VAL A 181 -16.45 0.34 15.71
C VAL A 181 -16.06 -0.63 14.62
N ILE A 182 -16.67 -0.51 13.44
CA ILE A 182 -16.33 -1.28 12.26
C ILE A 182 -15.36 -0.47 11.42
N GLY A 183 -14.08 -0.88 11.40
CA GLY A 183 -12.99 -0.15 10.77
C GLY A 183 -12.32 0.83 11.72
N GLN A 184 -11.05 0.53 12.06
CA GLN A 184 -10.28 1.33 13.02
C GLN A 184 -9.88 2.71 12.47
N GLY A 185 -9.50 2.79 11.19
CA GLY A 185 -9.00 4.03 10.58
C GLY A 185 -7.85 4.65 11.38
N SER A 186 -7.97 5.93 11.72
CA SER A 186 -7.02 6.66 12.57
C SER A 186 -7.12 6.33 14.07
N GLY A 187 -8.17 5.61 14.48
CA GLY A 187 -8.47 5.37 15.89
C GLY A 187 -9.19 6.53 16.62
N MET A 188 -9.34 7.69 15.98
CA MET A 188 -9.95 8.88 16.61
C MET A 188 -11.37 8.61 17.09
N SER A 189 -12.21 7.99 16.28
CA SER A 189 -13.59 7.65 16.66
C SER A 189 -13.64 6.69 17.84
N SER A 190 -12.76 5.69 17.85
CA SER A 190 -12.62 4.75 18.97
C SER A 190 -12.17 5.45 20.24
N GLN A 191 -11.20 6.35 20.15
CA GLN A 191 -10.71 7.11 21.30
C GLN A 191 -11.82 8.02 21.90
N LEU A 192 -12.64 8.65 21.06
CA LEU A 192 -13.76 9.47 21.55
C LEU A 192 -14.83 8.64 22.25
N LEU A 193 -15.12 7.45 21.74
CA LEU A 193 -16.03 6.52 22.42
C LEU A 193 -15.45 6.06 23.76
N LEU A 194 -14.13 5.77 23.82
CA LEU A 194 -13.41 5.39 25.05
C LEU A 194 -13.33 6.52 26.09
N GLY A 195 -13.39 7.76 25.67
CA GLY A 195 -13.36 8.93 26.54
C GLY A 195 -14.71 9.28 27.16
N ASP A 196 -15.78 8.53 26.87
CA ASP A 196 -17.06 8.68 27.53
C ASP A 196 -16.89 8.41 29.03
N PRO A 197 -17.32 9.35 29.93
CA PRO A 197 -17.14 9.23 31.37
C PRO A 197 -18.00 8.15 32.04
N HIS A 198 -18.68 7.30 31.30
CA HIS A 198 -19.39 6.14 31.81
C HIS A 198 -18.45 4.91 31.88
N PRO A 199 -17.75 4.67 33.03
CA PRO A 199 -16.64 3.73 33.12
C PRO A 199 -17.01 2.24 33.04
N ASP A 200 -18.26 1.90 32.94
CA ASP A 200 -18.75 0.51 32.99
C ASP A 200 -18.88 -0.13 31.59
N HIS A 201 -18.27 0.46 30.54
CA HIS A 201 -18.67 0.19 29.16
C HIS A 201 -17.59 -0.47 28.28
N TRP A 202 -16.44 -0.92 28.86
CA TRP A 202 -15.35 -1.51 28.07
C TRP A 202 -15.04 -2.93 28.48
#